data_3ececda67c9e399ebb70414e09874f67
#
_entry.id   3ececda67c9e399ebb70414e09874f67
#
_cell.length_a   1.000
_cell.length_b   1.000
_cell.length_c   1.000
_cell.angle_alpha   90.00
_cell.angle_beta   90.00
_cell.angle_gamma   90.00
#
_symmetry.space_group_name_H-M   'P 1'
#
loop_
_entity.id
_entity.type
_entity.pdbx_description
1 polymer ?
#
loop_
_entity_poly.entity_id
_entity_poly.type
_entity_poly.pdbx_seq_one_letter_code
_entity_poly.pdbx_strand_id
1 'polypeptide(L)'
;MDRSVDLVKKAIEFRGPERVPVSFTQFKTPGFTTDFPKVYGEDFHFVMGSAFNFNFISETQYIDEWGCIWETFGDTMGEVKTHPLKEWEDLEKLKIPDLENPARYENQKPMIEQNQDKFKMGAIAFVLFERMHHLRGFQQLMEDFYLERENVEKLGDIIVEHTIRVINTYAELGCDAIFSTDDWGVQDRLLISPKLWREIFKPRYKKIFDAAHKRNMKYILHSCGQITDILDDFIEIGLDVIQMDQQDNMGIDLLSERFGGRICFFCPTDIQTTLINNDKELIEAKAKELIEKLGKFKGGFMAKTYPQPTDIGATEESVKTMCEAFIKYGRYF
;
A
#
# COMPACT_ATOMS: atom_id res chain seq x y z
N MET A 1 13.10 -25.24 -5.00
CA MET A 1 12.26 -24.04 -5.11
C MET A 1 12.23 -23.34 -3.77
N ASP A 2 12.49 -22.05 -3.77
CA ASP A 2 12.35 -21.23 -2.57
C ASP A 2 10.87 -21.28 -2.08
N ARG A 3 10.66 -21.28 -0.76
CA ARG A 3 9.31 -20.99 -0.22
C ARG A 3 8.94 -19.55 -0.55
N SER A 4 7.66 -19.26 -0.71
CA SER A 4 7.21 -17.89 -1.05
C SER A 4 7.78 -16.82 -0.09
N VAL A 5 7.83 -17.12 1.21
CA VAL A 5 8.43 -16.20 2.20
C VAL A 5 9.91 -15.92 1.94
N ASP A 6 10.69 -16.92 1.56
CA ASP A 6 12.12 -16.76 1.28
C ASP A 6 12.33 -16.03 -0.05
N LEU A 7 11.49 -16.34 -1.06
CA LEU A 7 11.48 -15.70 -2.36
C LEU A 7 11.23 -14.19 -2.25
N VAL A 8 10.19 -13.79 -1.52
CA VAL A 8 9.84 -12.37 -1.31
C VAL A 8 10.96 -11.65 -0.55
N LYS A 9 11.48 -12.24 0.53
CA LYS A 9 12.61 -11.66 1.28
C LYS A 9 13.84 -11.46 0.40
N LYS A 10 14.17 -12.44 -0.46
CA LYS A 10 15.28 -12.30 -1.42
C LYS A 10 15.05 -11.16 -2.42
N ALA A 11 13.82 -10.99 -2.92
CA ALA A 11 13.49 -9.91 -3.84
C ALA A 11 13.64 -8.53 -3.18
N ILE A 12 13.13 -8.36 -1.96
CA ILE A 12 13.23 -7.11 -1.18
C ILE A 12 14.69 -6.78 -0.84
N GLU A 13 15.49 -7.81 -0.52
CA GLU A 13 16.88 -7.66 -0.05
C GLU A 13 17.93 -7.78 -1.17
N PHE A 14 17.51 -7.81 -2.43
CA PHE A 14 18.40 -7.90 -3.60
C PHE A 14 19.34 -9.12 -3.56
N ARG A 15 18.84 -10.27 -3.09
CA ARG A 15 19.62 -11.51 -2.89
C ARG A 15 19.35 -12.58 -3.93
N GLY A 16 18.92 -12.20 -5.13
CA GLY A 16 18.73 -13.12 -6.27
C GLY A 16 17.62 -14.14 -6.01
N PRO A 17 16.34 -13.74 -6.00
CA PRO A 17 15.24 -14.69 -6.00
C PRO A 17 15.26 -15.50 -7.29
N GLU A 18 14.78 -16.75 -7.27
CA GLU A 18 14.71 -17.58 -8.50
C GLU A 18 13.69 -17.07 -9.53
N ARG A 19 12.71 -16.29 -9.08
CA ARG A 19 11.70 -15.60 -9.92
C ARG A 19 11.17 -14.35 -9.25
N VAL A 20 10.46 -13.54 -10.00
CA VAL A 20 9.68 -12.42 -9.48
C VAL A 20 8.57 -12.95 -8.56
N PRO A 21 8.46 -12.47 -7.31
CA PRO A 21 7.30 -12.75 -6.46
C PRO A 21 6.03 -12.14 -7.03
N VAL A 22 4.90 -12.83 -6.85
CA VAL A 22 3.62 -12.40 -7.40
C VAL A 22 2.53 -12.35 -6.33
N SER A 23 1.69 -11.30 -6.39
CA SER A 23 0.46 -11.18 -5.62
C SER A 23 -0.72 -10.99 -6.58
N PHE A 24 -1.41 -12.07 -6.89
CA PHE A 24 -2.51 -12.09 -7.84
C PHE A 24 -3.83 -12.32 -7.12
N THR A 25 -4.59 -11.26 -7.00
CA THR A 25 -5.85 -11.24 -6.24
C THR A 25 -6.94 -12.06 -6.90
N GLN A 26 -7.73 -12.77 -6.10
CA GLN A 26 -9.00 -13.34 -6.54
C GLN A 26 -10.06 -12.24 -6.62
N PHE A 27 -10.59 -12.01 -7.81
CA PHE A 27 -11.65 -11.01 -8.02
C PHE A 27 -13.03 -11.61 -7.79
N LYS A 28 -13.89 -10.87 -7.10
CA LYS A 28 -15.32 -11.18 -6.91
C LYS A 28 -16.21 -10.28 -7.74
N THR A 29 -15.69 -9.79 -8.85
CA THR A 29 -16.30 -8.80 -9.72
C THR A 29 -17.03 -9.48 -10.88
N PRO A 30 -18.22 -9.02 -11.32
CA PRO A 30 -18.88 -9.55 -12.49
C PRO A 30 -17.99 -9.54 -13.74
N GLY A 31 -17.97 -10.65 -14.47
CA GLY A 31 -17.11 -10.82 -15.65
C GLY A 31 -15.74 -11.38 -15.37
N PHE A 32 -15.33 -11.56 -14.10
CA PHE A 32 -14.11 -12.22 -13.69
C PHE A 32 -14.41 -13.62 -13.14
N THR A 33 -14.03 -14.65 -13.87
CA THR A 33 -14.30 -16.06 -13.54
C THR A 33 -13.05 -16.85 -13.19
N THR A 34 -11.86 -16.33 -13.51
CA THR A 34 -10.58 -16.99 -13.28
C THR A 34 -10.18 -16.90 -11.82
N ASP A 35 -9.78 -18.03 -11.26
CA ASP A 35 -9.09 -18.09 -9.96
C ASP A 35 -7.60 -17.78 -10.19
N PHE A 36 -7.27 -16.49 -10.17
CA PHE A 36 -5.93 -15.98 -10.47
C PHE A 36 -4.85 -16.55 -9.55
N PRO A 37 -5.04 -16.58 -8.21
CA PRO A 37 -4.08 -17.23 -7.31
C PRO A 37 -3.81 -18.69 -7.64
N LYS A 38 -4.84 -19.45 -7.98
CA LYS A 38 -4.72 -20.87 -8.29
C LYS A 38 -4.06 -21.12 -9.64
N VAL A 39 -4.36 -20.28 -10.65
CA VAL A 39 -3.85 -20.45 -12.01
C VAL A 39 -2.42 -19.93 -12.15
N TYR A 40 -2.13 -18.76 -11.59
CA TYR A 40 -0.87 -18.04 -11.82
C TYR A 40 0.06 -18.00 -10.60
N GLY A 41 -0.42 -18.40 -9.43
CA GLY A 41 0.32 -18.40 -8.17
C GLY A 41 0.03 -17.18 -7.31
N GLU A 42 0.41 -17.29 -6.04
CA GLU A 42 0.30 -16.24 -5.02
C GLU A 42 1.39 -16.48 -3.98
N ASP A 43 2.23 -15.49 -3.72
CA ASP A 43 3.33 -15.60 -2.76
C ASP A 43 3.01 -14.91 -1.43
N PHE A 44 1.93 -14.16 -1.35
CA PHE A 44 1.57 -13.33 -0.23
C PHE A 44 0.32 -13.82 0.50
N HIS A 45 0.18 -13.41 1.74
CA HIS A 45 -1.05 -13.56 2.51
C HIS A 45 -1.32 -12.29 3.30
N PHE A 46 -2.46 -11.64 3.04
CA PHE A 46 -2.87 -10.44 3.77
C PHE A 46 -3.58 -10.81 5.08
N VAL A 47 -3.13 -10.24 6.19
CA VAL A 47 -3.77 -10.32 7.50
C VAL A 47 -4.53 -9.01 7.75
N MET A 48 -5.86 -9.09 7.74
CA MET A 48 -6.76 -7.93 7.62
C MET A 48 -7.45 -7.52 8.94
N GLY A 49 -6.94 -7.90 10.09
CA GLY A 49 -7.60 -7.66 11.38
C GLY A 49 -7.80 -6.19 11.75
N SER A 50 -6.93 -5.28 11.27
CA SER A 50 -7.09 -3.84 11.44
C SER A 50 -7.85 -3.17 10.30
N ALA A 51 -8.24 -3.95 9.27
CA ALA A 51 -9.01 -3.41 8.17
C ALA A 51 -10.45 -3.13 8.60
N PHE A 52 -10.93 -2.12 8.05
CA PHE A 52 -12.25 -1.48 8.05
C PHE A 52 -13.42 -2.25 8.69
N ASN A 53 -13.87 -1.80 9.86
CA ASN A 53 -15.21 -2.05 10.33
C ASN A 53 -16.06 -0.81 10.03
N PHE A 54 -17.06 -1.01 9.17
CA PHE A 54 -17.99 0.03 8.78
C PHE A 54 -19.35 -0.21 9.41
N ASN A 55 -19.95 0.83 9.95
CA ASN A 55 -21.37 0.83 10.32
C ASN A 55 -22.15 1.65 9.30
N PHE A 56 -22.97 0.99 8.48
CA PHE A 56 -23.79 1.68 7.49
C PHE A 56 -24.86 2.52 8.18
N ILE A 57 -24.96 3.78 7.76
CA ILE A 57 -25.97 4.75 8.22
C ILE A 57 -27.11 4.83 7.21
N SER A 58 -26.80 4.65 5.93
CA SER A 58 -27.74 4.62 4.81
C SER A 58 -27.22 3.71 3.71
N GLU A 59 -27.87 3.68 2.55
CA GLU A 59 -27.42 2.91 1.37
C GLU A 59 -26.06 3.41 0.82
N THR A 60 -25.77 4.71 1.01
CA THR A 60 -24.58 5.35 0.46
C THR A 60 -23.63 5.89 1.52
N GLN A 61 -23.98 5.82 2.80
CA GLN A 61 -23.15 6.37 3.87
C GLN A 61 -22.85 5.34 4.94
N TYR A 62 -21.61 5.39 5.44
CA TYR A 62 -21.16 4.62 6.58
C TYR A 62 -20.23 5.43 7.48
N ILE A 63 -20.13 5.04 8.75
CA ILE A 63 -19.19 5.60 9.71
C ILE A 63 -18.07 4.60 9.96
N ASP A 64 -16.82 5.05 9.91
CA ASP A 64 -15.66 4.24 10.27
C ASP A 64 -15.39 4.27 11.79
N GLU A 65 -14.46 3.46 12.24
CA GLU A 65 -14.13 3.34 13.67
C GLU A 65 -13.48 4.60 14.25
N TRP A 66 -12.92 5.48 13.42
CA TRP A 66 -12.39 6.78 13.81
C TRP A 66 -13.46 7.85 13.92
N GLY A 67 -14.70 7.57 13.49
CA GLY A 67 -15.82 8.47 13.50
C GLY A 67 -15.97 9.32 12.23
N CYS A 68 -15.23 9.03 11.18
CA CYS A 68 -15.41 9.66 9.88
C CYS A 68 -16.67 9.13 9.19
N ILE A 69 -17.51 10.02 8.65
CA ILE A 69 -18.66 9.61 7.83
C ILE A 69 -18.25 9.69 6.38
N TRP A 70 -18.35 8.55 5.70
CA TRP A 70 -18.04 8.35 4.29
C TRP A 70 -19.31 8.34 3.46
N GLU A 71 -19.20 8.80 2.23
CA GLU A 71 -20.24 8.69 1.21
C GLU A 71 -19.69 7.93 0.01
N THR A 72 -20.32 6.81 -0.32
CA THR A 72 -19.91 5.94 -1.44
C THR A 72 -20.52 6.41 -2.75
N PHE A 73 -19.80 6.16 -3.84
CA PHE A 73 -20.22 6.39 -5.21
C PHE A 73 -20.08 5.07 -5.98
N GLY A 74 -21.21 4.42 -6.27
CA GLY A 74 -21.20 3.07 -6.86
C GLY A 74 -20.50 2.06 -5.94
N ASP A 75 -19.61 1.26 -6.51
CA ASP A 75 -18.84 0.23 -5.77
C ASP A 75 -17.53 0.76 -5.17
N THR A 76 -17.26 2.08 -5.25
CA THR A 76 -16.04 2.68 -4.69
C THR A 76 -16.11 2.80 -3.18
N MET A 77 -14.95 2.95 -2.53
CA MET A 77 -14.89 3.23 -1.09
C MET A 77 -15.57 4.56 -0.72
N GLY A 78 -15.63 5.51 -1.67
CA GLY A 78 -16.21 6.82 -1.44
C GLY A 78 -15.24 7.84 -0.84
N GLU A 79 -15.79 8.92 -0.32
CA GLU A 79 -15.06 10.04 0.28
C GLU A 79 -15.57 10.37 1.67
N VAL A 80 -14.69 10.87 2.53
CA VAL A 80 -15.09 11.40 3.84
C VAL A 80 -15.83 12.73 3.66
N LYS A 81 -17.07 12.78 4.11
CA LYS A 81 -17.93 13.98 4.08
C LYS A 81 -18.06 14.65 5.45
N THR A 82 -17.89 13.90 6.53
CA THR A 82 -17.91 14.46 7.88
C THR A 82 -16.67 14.02 8.64
N HIS A 83 -15.94 15.01 9.11
CA HIS A 83 -14.69 14.87 9.84
C HIS A 83 -14.96 15.01 11.35
N PRO A 84 -14.49 14.07 12.19
CA PRO A 84 -14.73 14.14 13.64
C PRO A 84 -13.97 15.27 14.33
N LEU A 85 -12.82 15.67 13.82
CA LEU A 85 -11.99 16.73 14.40
C LEU A 85 -12.28 18.07 13.71
N LYS A 86 -13.41 18.69 14.08
CA LYS A 86 -13.81 20.00 13.54
C LYS A 86 -13.01 21.14 14.15
N GLU A 87 -12.82 21.11 15.46
CA GLU A 87 -12.06 22.10 16.22
C GLU A 87 -10.90 21.39 16.94
N TRP A 88 -9.78 22.10 17.15
CA TRP A 88 -8.61 21.50 17.79
C TRP A 88 -8.83 21.15 19.27
N GLU A 89 -9.76 21.83 19.93
CA GLU A 89 -10.21 21.52 21.29
C GLU A 89 -10.86 20.13 21.42
N ASP A 90 -11.30 19.56 20.30
CA ASP A 90 -11.86 18.20 20.26
C ASP A 90 -10.79 17.10 20.13
N LEU A 91 -9.53 17.46 19.94
CA LEU A 91 -8.43 16.49 19.79
C LEU A 91 -8.33 15.52 20.99
N GLU A 92 -8.53 16.03 22.22
CA GLU A 92 -8.50 15.21 23.43
C GLU A 92 -9.69 14.22 23.53
N LYS A 93 -10.77 14.47 22.77
CA LYS A 93 -11.98 13.63 22.71
C LYS A 93 -11.97 12.70 21.51
N LEU A 94 -10.93 12.77 20.68
CA LEU A 94 -10.82 11.96 19.49
C LEU A 94 -10.88 10.47 19.85
N LYS A 95 -11.83 9.77 19.28
CA LYS A 95 -11.95 8.33 19.46
C LYS A 95 -10.89 7.60 18.65
N ILE A 96 -9.96 6.97 19.35
CA ILE A 96 -8.95 6.10 18.73
C ILE A 96 -9.48 4.67 18.78
N PRO A 97 -9.60 3.97 17.63
CA PRO A 97 -10.11 2.60 17.60
C PRO A 97 -9.14 1.62 18.30
N ASP A 98 -9.69 0.64 18.98
CA ASP A 98 -8.93 -0.46 19.58
C ASP A 98 -8.60 -1.52 18.51
N LEU A 99 -7.59 -1.20 17.66
CA LEU A 99 -7.13 -2.11 16.62
C LEU A 99 -6.18 -3.20 17.14
N GLU A 100 -5.81 -3.14 18.42
CA GLU A 100 -4.96 -4.14 19.09
C GLU A 100 -5.78 -5.29 19.69
N ASN A 101 -7.11 -5.15 19.77
CA ASN A 101 -7.98 -6.13 20.39
C ASN A 101 -7.84 -7.51 19.73
N PRO A 102 -7.40 -8.55 20.46
CA PRO A 102 -7.16 -9.88 19.91
C PRO A 102 -8.38 -10.51 19.23
N ALA A 103 -9.60 -10.17 19.68
CA ALA A 103 -10.83 -10.67 19.08
C ALA A 103 -10.98 -10.30 17.60
N ARG A 104 -10.36 -9.22 17.15
CA ARG A 104 -10.36 -8.79 15.73
C ARG A 104 -9.62 -9.76 14.82
N TYR A 105 -8.70 -10.54 15.37
CA TYR A 105 -7.80 -11.42 14.63
C TYR A 105 -8.14 -12.91 14.75
N GLU A 106 -9.19 -13.27 15.51
CA GLU A 106 -9.54 -14.66 15.74
C GLU A 106 -9.82 -15.44 14.44
N ASN A 107 -10.48 -14.83 13.48
CA ASN A 107 -10.74 -15.41 12.17
C ASN A 107 -9.49 -15.44 11.25
N GLN A 108 -8.44 -14.69 11.60
CA GLN A 108 -7.18 -14.64 10.82
C GLN A 108 -6.23 -15.78 11.24
N LYS A 109 -6.28 -16.25 12.48
CA LYS A 109 -5.37 -17.27 13.00
C LYS A 109 -5.35 -18.57 12.17
N PRO A 110 -6.51 -19.18 11.84
CA PRO A 110 -6.51 -20.38 10.98
C PRO A 110 -5.97 -20.10 9.57
N MET A 111 -6.20 -18.90 9.04
CA MET A 111 -5.70 -18.51 7.72
C MET A 111 -4.17 -18.32 7.73
N ILE A 112 -3.62 -17.74 8.79
CA ILE A 112 -2.18 -17.61 9.01
C ILE A 112 -1.53 -19.00 9.11
N GLU A 113 -2.14 -19.93 9.84
CA GLU A 113 -1.67 -21.31 9.97
C GLU A 113 -1.67 -22.08 8.65
N GLN A 114 -2.68 -21.87 7.80
CA GLN A 114 -2.78 -22.49 6.47
C GLN A 114 -1.79 -21.90 5.45
N ASN A 115 -1.29 -20.67 5.68
CA ASN A 115 -0.41 -19.94 4.78
C ASN A 115 1.00 -19.70 5.37
N GLN A 116 1.55 -20.67 6.08
CA GLN A 116 2.87 -20.57 6.71
C GLN A 116 4.04 -20.45 5.72
N ASP A 117 3.86 -20.92 4.49
CA ASP A 117 4.82 -20.81 3.40
C ASP A 117 4.77 -19.46 2.69
N LYS A 118 3.69 -18.69 2.89
CA LYS A 118 3.47 -17.38 2.27
C LYS A 118 4.12 -16.25 3.07
N PHE A 119 4.46 -15.16 2.36
CA PHE A 119 4.89 -13.92 2.98
C PHE A 119 3.67 -13.17 3.53
N LYS A 120 3.60 -13.04 4.85
CA LYS A 120 2.44 -12.49 5.55
C LYS A 120 2.56 -10.98 5.75
N MET A 121 1.56 -10.24 5.30
CA MET A 121 1.50 -8.78 5.41
C MET A 121 0.32 -8.36 6.28
N GLY A 122 0.62 -7.69 7.41
CA GLY A 122 -0.41 -7.03 8.21
C GLY A 122 -0.83 -5.72 7.55
N ALA A 123 -2.12 -5.57 7.23
CA ALA A 123 -2.63 -4.41 6.51
C ALA A 123 -3.08 -3.29 7.46
N ILE A 124 -2.56 -2.08 7.25
CA ILE A 124 -2.97 -0.84 7.92
C ILE A 124 -3.36 0.17 6.86
N ALA A 125 -4.63 0.50 6.76
CA ALA A 125 -5.08 1.51 5.80
C ALA A 125 -4.94 2.93 6.36
N PHE A 126 -4.56 3.89 5.49
CA PHE A 126 -4.50 5.32 5.82
C PHE A 126 -3.59 5.61 7.03
N VAL A 127 -2.29 5.43 6.83
CA VAL A 127 -1.36 5.33 7.98
C VAL A 127 -1.06 6.65 8.67
N LEU A 128 -0.93 7.74 7.95
CA LEU A 128 -0.54 9.03 8.57
C LEU A 128 -1.26 10.22 7.92
N PHE A 129 -0.83 10.69 6.77
CA PHE A 129 -1.38 11.87 6.11
C PHE A 129 -2.85 11.68 5.71
N GLU A 130 -3.17 10.56 5.07
CA GLU A 130 -4.56 10.25 4.72
C GLU A 130 -5.44 10.18 5.98
N ARG A 131 -4.96 9.53 7.05
CA ARG A 131 -5.71 9.49 8.31
C ARG A 131 -5.89 10.89 8.90
N MET A 132 -4.87 11.74 8.85
CA MET A 132 -4.97 13.12 9.36
C MET A 132 -6.03 13.93 8.61
N HIS A 133 -6.04 13.87 7.27
CA HIS A 133 -7.03 14.62 6.50
C HIS A 133 -8.43 14.01 6.54
N HIS A 134 -8.56 12.69 6.76
CA HIS A 134 -9.87 12.08 7.03
C HIS A 134 -10.46 12.58 8.36
N LEU A 135 -9.63 12.80 9.36
CA LEU A 135 -10.06 13.29 10.66
C LEU A 135 -10.35 14.78 10.68
N ARG A 136 -9.52 15.59 10.02
CA ARG A 136 -9.57 17.06 10.08
C ARG A 136 -10.27 17.71 8.89
N GLY A 137 -10.31 17.05 7.74
CA GLY A 137 -10.66 17.62 6.45
C GLY A 137 -9.42 18.01 5.66
N PHE A 138 -9.42 17.72 4.36
CA PHE A 138 -8.25 17.95 3.50
C PHE A 138 -7.87 19.44 3.44
N GLN A 139 -8.82 20.31 3.09
CA GLN A 139 -8.55 21.73 2.97
C GLN A 139 -8.09 22.33 4.31
N GLN A 140 -8.80 22.00 5.39
CA GLN A 140 -8.49 22.52 6.70
C GLN A 140 -7.09 22.08 7.16
N LEU A 141 -6.71 20.81 6.94
CA LEU A 141 -5.37 20.32 7.27
C LEU A 141 -4.29 21.05 6.48
N MET A 142 -4.52 21.38 5.18
CA MET A 142 -3.56 22.15 4.38
C MET A 142 -3.33 23.56 4.96
N GLU A 143 -4.36 24.23 5.44
CA GLU A 143 -4.25 25.52 6.11
C GLU A 143 -3.54 25.39 7.47
N ASP A 144 -3.88 24.36 8.23
CA ASP A 144 -3.35 24.09 9.57
C ASP A 144 -1.85 23.77 9.57
N PHE A 145 -1.27 23.27 8.48
CA PHE A 145 0.18 23.13 8.36
C PHE A 145 0.95 24.43 8.61
N TYR A 146 0.29 25.58 8.42
CA TYR A 146 0.87 26.91 8.58
C TYR A 146 0.30 27.67 9.76
N LEU A 147 -0.96 27.44 10.11
CA LEU A 147 -1.68 28.22 11.12
C LEU A 147 -1.71 27.52 12.49
N GLU A 148 -1.73 26.18 12.49
CA GLU A 148 -1.96 25.34 13.68
C GLU A 148 -0.90 24.23 13.82
N ARG A 149 0.34 24.56 13.51
CA ARG A 149 1.44 23.61 13.40
C ARG A 149 1.57 22.66 14.60
N GLU A 150 1.47 23.18 15.82
CA GLU A 150 1.59 22.36 17.03
C GLU A 150 0.47 21.33 17.15
N ASN A 151 -0.75 21.69 16.78
CA ASN A 151 -1.90 20.80 16.81
C ASN A 151 -1.79 19.72 15.72
N VAL A 152 -1.35 20.08 14.52
CA VAL A 152 -1.04 19.14 13.44
C VAL A 152 0.00 18.11 13.89
N GLU A 153 1.07 18.55 14.53
CA GLU A 153 2.12 17.67 15.01
C GLU A 153 1.64 16.74 16.14
N LYS A 154 0.80 17.24 17.07
CA LYS A 154 0.17 16.40 18.11
C LYS A 154 -0.73 15.32 17.50
N LEU A 155 -1.57 15.67 16.50
CA LEU A 155 -2.41 14.70 15.80
C LEU A 155 -1.55 13.63 15.12
N GLY A 156 -0.51 14.05 14.42
CA GLY A 156 0.43 13.13 13.77
C GLY A 156 1.10 12.17 14.77
N ASP A 157 1.53 12.67 15.92
CA ASP A 157 2.16 11.84 16.95
C ASP A 157 1.17 10.85 17.59
N ILE A 158 -0.09 11.22 17.83
CA ILE A 158 -1.16 10.31 18.28
C ILE A 158 -1.35 9.15 17.28
N ILE A 159 -1.41 9.46 15.99
CA ILE A 159 -1.58 8.45 14.94
C ILE A 159 -0.35 7.53 14.87
N VAL A 160 0.86 8.09 14.96
CA VAL A 160 2.12 7.30 14.99
C VAL A 160 2.13 6.32 16.16
N GLU A 161 1.81 6.77 17.37
CA GLU A 161 1.76 5.91 18.56
C GLU A 161 0.75 4.78 18.39
N HIS A 162 -0.44 5.08 17.86
CA HIS A 162 -1.45 4.10 17.55
C HIS A 162 -0.94 3.09 16.51
N THR A 163 -0.36 3.56 15.40
CA THR A 163 0.20 2.72 14.33
C THR A 163 1.28 1.78 14.87
N ILE A 164 2.17 2.26 15.76
CA ILE A 164 3.21 1.43 16.38
C ILE A 164 2.61 0.29 17.22
N ARG A 165 1.52 0.55 17.97
CA ARG A 165 0.84 -0.52 18.71
C ARG A 165 0.26 -1.58 17.79
N VAL A 166 -0.39 -1.17 16.69
CA VAL A 166 -0.93 -2.09 15.68
C VAL A 166 0.18 -2.90 15.00
N ILE A 167 1.34 -2.29 14.71
CA ILE A 167 2.53 -2.98 14.20
C ILE A 167 2.97 -4.10 15.16
N ASN A 168 2.99 -3.84 16.47
CA ASN A 168 3.35 -4.86 17.46
C ASN A 168 2.36 -6.03 17.46
N THR A 169 1.07 -5.77 17.33
CA THR A 169 0.05 -6.81 17.22
C THR A 169 0.27 -7.71 15.99
N TYR A 170 0.56 -7.12 14.83
CA TYR A 170 0.88 -7.91 13.63
C TYR A 170 2.17 -8.73 13.78
N ALA A 171 3.17 -8.20 14.48
CA ALA A 171 4.39 -8.95 14.78
C ALA A 171 4.11 -10.17 15.66
N GLU A 172 3.23 -10.05 16.66
CA GLU A 172 2.81 -11.15 17.53
C GLU A 172 2.01 -12.22 16.78
N LEU A 173 1.30 -11.83 15.72
CA LEU A 173 0.61 -12.74 14.81
C LEU A 173 1.55 -13.43 13.81
N GLY A 174 2.84 -13.10 13.82
CA GLY A 174 3.85 -13.68 12.92
C GLY A 174 3.81 -13.15 11.50
N CYS A 175 3.40 -11.90 11.31
CA CYS A 175 3.52 -11.22 10.02
C CYS A 175 4.99 -10.95 9.67
N ASP A 176 5.32 -11.02 8.38
CA ASP A 176 6.66 -10.75 7.84
C ASP A 176 6.84 -9.28 7.46
N ALA A 177 5.74 -8.57 7.24
CA ALA A 177 5.73 -7.15 6.88
C ALA A 177 4.46 -6.44 7.33
N ILE A 178 4.54 -5.10 7.32
CA ILE A 178 3.37 -4.21 7.31
C ILE A 178 3.16 -3.71 5.88
N PHE A 179 1.92 -3.73 5.43
CA PHE A 179 1.45 -3.05 4.23
C PHE A 179 0.54 -1.90 4.65
N SER A 180 0.85 -0.68 4.21
CA SER A 180 0.04 0.50 4.52
C SER A 180 -0.16 1.38 3.30
N THR A 181 -1.16 2.28 3.37
CA THR A 181 -1.44 3.27 2.32
C THR A 181 -1.28 4.67 2.86
N ASP A 182 -0.73 5.56 2.04
CA ASP A 182 -0.68 7.00 2.30
C ASP A 182 -0.33 7.77 1.02
N ASP A 183 -1.31 8.39 0.37
CA ASP A 183 -1.14 9.00 -0.94
C ASP A 183 -0.54 10.40 -0.85
N TRP A 184 0.62 10.59 -1.49
CA TRP A 184 1.39 11.84 -1.46
C TRP A 184 1.41 12.62 -2.75
N GLY A 185 1.09 11.98 -3.87
CA GLY A 185 1.24 12.57 -5.18
C GLY A 185 -0.08 12.81 -5.92
N VAL A 186 -0.12 13.86 -6.71
CA VAL A 186 -1.01 14.01 -7.85
C VAL A 186 -0.27 13.59 -9.12
N GLN A 187 -0.84 13.80 -10.30
CA GLN A 187 -0.26 13.31 -11.56
C GLN A 187 1.16 13.80 -11.85
N ASP A 188 1.49 15.04 -11.46
CA ASP A 188 2.72 15.73 -11.85
C ASP A 188 3.56 16.27 -10.68
N ARG A 189 3.07 16.17 -9.44
CA ARG A 189 3.74 16.73 -8.26
C ARG A 189 3.23 16.15 -6.95
N LEU A 190 3.92 16.49 -5.86
CA LEU A 190 3.45 16.22 -4.50
C LEU A 190 2.26 17.12 -4.11
N LEU A 191 1.44 16.64 -3.17
CA LEU A 191 0.35 17.39 -2.56
C LEU A 191 0.85 18.56 -1.70
N ILE A 192 2.03 18.43 -1.10
CA ILE A 192 2.69 19.47 -0.30
C ILE A 192 4.15 19.62 -0.72
N SER A 193 4.81 20.71 -0.32
CA SER A 193 6.22 20.89 -0.64
C SER A 193 7.11 19.82 0.01
N PRO A 194 8.19 19.36 -0.65
CA PRO A 194 9.15 18.42 -0.06
C PRO A 194 9.74 18.93 1.27
N LYS A 195 9.92 20.25 1.41
CA LYS A 195 10.41 20.86 2.65
C LYS A 195 9.44 20.60 3.80
N LEU A 196 8.14 20.90 3.60
CA LEU A 196 7.11 20.71 4.62
C LEU A 196 6.96 19.22 4.98
N TRP A 197 7.02 18.35 3.98
CA TRP A 197 7.00 16.90 4.16
C TRP A 197 8.16 16.43 5.07
N ARG A 198 9.40 16.90 4.80
CA ARG A 198 10.59 16.55 5.60
C ARG A 198 10.48 17.04 7.04
N GLU A 199 9.88 18.19 7.26
CA GLU A 199 9.70 18.75 8.60
C GLU A 199 8.66 17.99 9.43
N ILE A 200 7.50 17.67 8.84
CA ILE A 200 6.36 17.10 9.58
C ILE A 200 6.35 15.57 9.53
N PHE A 201 6.50 14.99 8.33
CA PHE A 201 6.18 13.59 8.07
C PHE A 201 7.39 12.68 8.13
N LYS A 202 8.54 13.09 7.59
CA LYS A 202 9.76 12.26 7.58
C LYS A 202 10.12 11.71 8.96
N PRO A 203 10.18 12.49 10.06
CA PRO A 203 10.50 11.97 11.38
C PRO A 203 9.45 11.00 11.93
N ARG A 204 8.20 11.14 11.53
CA ARG A 204 7.08 10.29 11.94
C ARG A 204 7.12 8.95 11.21
N TYR A 205 7.32 8.96 9.88
CA TYR A 205 7.54 7.72 9.12
C TYR A 205 8.75 6.95 9.63
N LYS A 206 9.84 7.66 9.98
CA LYS A 206 11.01 6.99 10.57
C LYS A 206 10.64 6.21 11.83
N LYS A 207 9.84 6.78 12.74
CA LYS A 207 9.37 6.08 13.94
C LYS A 207 8.56 4.83 13.59
N ILE A 208 7.67 4.93 12.58
CA ILE A 208 6.83 3.83 12.12
C ILE A 208 7.67 2.70 11.51
N PHE A 209 8.59 3.03 10.59
CA PHE A 209 9.46 2.04 9.95
C PHE A 209 10.42 1.38 10.95
N ASP A 210 11.02 2.16 11.84
CA ASP A 210 11.87 1.65 12.93
C ASP A 210 11.10 0.67 13.84
N ALA A 211 9.81 0.91 14.10
CA ALA A 211 8.97 0.01 14.90
C ALA A 211 8.77 -1.35 14.22
N ALA A 212 8.51 -1.37 12.91
CA ALA A 212 8.44 -2.61 12.15
C ALA A 212 9.78 -3.36 12.11
N HIS A 213 10.86 -2.64 11.84
CA HIS A 213 12.21 -3.24 11.80
C HIS A 213 12.68 -3.79 13.15
N LYS A 214 12.36 -3.16 14.28
CA LYS A 214 12.62 -3.70 15.63
C LYS A 214 11.92 -5.03 15.89
N ARG A 215 10.84 -5.31 15.16
CA ARG A 215 10.11 -6.58 15.20
C ARG A 215 10.53 -7.54 14.07
N ASN A 216 11.62 -7.26 13.37
CA ASN A 216 12.13 -8.00 12.19
C ASN A 216 11.12 -8.09 11.03
N MET A 217 10.21 -7.13 10.92
CA MET A 217 9.27 -7.00 9.82
C MET A 217 9.77 -5.99 8.79
N LYS A 218 9.41 -6.21 7.53
CA LYS A 218 9.57 -5.24 6.44
C LYS A 218 8.45 -4.22 6.46
N TYR A 219 8.66 -3.07 5.81
CA TYR A 219 7.61 -2.07 5.62
C TYR A 219 7.36 -1.83 4.13
N ILE A 220 6.11 -1.97 3.74
CA ILE A 220 5.60 -1.76 2.38
C ILE A 220 4.63 -0.59 2.43
N LEU A 221 4.95 0.49 1.73
CA LEU A 221 4.08 1.66 1.64
C LEU A 221 3.48 1.74 0.25
N HIS A 222 2.15 1.84 0.16
CA HIS A 222 1.48 2.29 -1.04
C HIS A 222 1.42 3.81 -1.06
N SER A 223 1.75 4.39 -2.20
CA SER A 223 1.51 5.81 -2.47
C SER A 223 1.25 6.03 -3.95
N CYS A 224 0.14 6.68 -4.26
CA CYS A 224 -0.20 7.10 -5.61
C CYS A 224 0.52 8.37 -6.05
N GLY A 225 0.55 8.59 -7.37
CA GLY A 225 0.99 9.82 -8.03
C GLY A 225 2.50 10.02 -8.07
N GLN A 226 2.90 11.27 -8.36
CA GLN A 226 4.28 11.68 -8.51
C GLN A 226 4.94 11.92 -7.15
N ILE A 227 5.82 10.99 -6.70
CA ILE A 227 6.49 11.02 -5.38
C ILE A 227 8.01 11.04 -5.45
N THR A 228 8.60 11.23 -6.63
CA THR A 228 10.07 11.16 -6.82
C THR A 228 10.85 12.14 -5.96
N ASP A 229 10.24 13.26 -5.56
CA ASP A 229 10.88 14.30 -4.75
C ASP A 229 11.11 13.89 -3.27
N ILE A 230 10.39 12.86 -2.82
CA ILE A 230 10.50 12.34 -1.44
C ILE A 230 10.91 10.86 -1.37
N LEU A 231 11.05 10.19 -2.51
CA LEU A 231 11.39 8.76 -2.52
C LEU A 231 12.79 8.48 -1.97
N ASP A 232 13.77 9.37 -2.21
CA ASP A 232 15.08 9.29 -1.56
C ASP A 232 14.98 9.42 -0.03
N ASP A 233 14.09 10.29 0.46
CA ASP A 233 13.84 10.48 1.88
C ASP A 233 13.21 9.21 2.50
N PHE A 234 12.26 8.58 1.82
CA PHE A 234 11.68 7.31 2.26
C PHE A 234 12.74 6.19 2.35
N ILE A 235 13.62 6.09 1.36
CA ILE A 235 14.73 5.12 1.36
C ILE A 235 15.68 5.40 2.53
N GLU A 236 16.05 6.66 2.75
CA GLU A 236 16.96 7.08 3.83
C GLU A 236 16.43 6.67 5.22
N ILE A 237 15.13 6.81 5.44
CA ILE A 237 14.49 6.46 6.73
C ILE A 237 14.07 4.99 6.84
N GLY A 238 14.35 4.17 5.80
CA GLY A 238 14.27 2.72 5.88
C GLY A 238 13.02 2.09 5.27
N LEU A 239 12.34 2.74 4.30
CA LEU A 239 11.29 2.06 3.55
C LEU A 239 11.88 0.90 2.74
N ASP A 240 11.35 -0.31 2.92
CA ASP A 240 11.83 -1.50 2.21
C ASP A 240 11.21 -1.65 0.81
N VAL A 241 9.92 -1.34 0.69
CA VAL A 241 9.15 -1.54 -0.55
C VAL A 241 8.22 -0.36 -0.78
N ILE A 242 8.27 0.19 -1.99
CA ILE A 242 7.24 1.12 -2.48
C ILE A 242 6.27 0.39 -3.40
N GLN A 243 4.98 0.43 -3.08
CA GLN A 243 3.92 -0.08 -3.93
C GLN A 243 3.27 1.08 -4.67
N MET A 244 3.15 0.94 -5.98
CA MET A 244 2.61 1.96 -6.87
C MET A 244 1.78 1.29 -7.95
N ASP A 245 0.73 1.98 -8.41
CA ASP A 245 -0.12 1.51 -9.51
C ASP A 245 -0.01 2.41 -10.76
N GLN A 246 0.66 3.58 -10.62
CA GLN A 246 0.78 4.64 -11.63
C GLN A 246 2.25 5.03 -11.87
N GLN A 247 3.12 4.04 -11.94
CA GLN A 247 4.58 4.25 -11.99
C GLN A 247 5.06 4.94 -13.29
N ASP A 248 4.28 4.89 -14.36
CA ASP A 248 4.62 5.57 -15.62
C ASP A 248 4.64 7.10 -15.47
N ASN A 249 3.88 7.66 -14.52
CA ASN A 249 3.91 9.10 -14.20
C ASN A 249 5.30 9.59 -13.80
N MET A 250 6.10 8.71 -13.20
CA MET A 250 7.46 9.02 -12.75
C MET A 250 8.52 8.65 -13.78
N GLY A 251 8.15 7.80 -14.75
CA GLY A 251 9.05 7.25 -15.76
C GLY A 251 9.89 6.08 -15.26
N ILE A 252 9.75 4.93 -15.91
CA ILE A 252 10.41 3.68 -15.50
C ILE A 252 11.94 3.79 -15.57
N ASP A 253 12.48 4.51 -16.53
CA ASP A 253 13.92 4.75 -16.64
C ASP A 253 14.45 5.54 -15.44
N LEU A 254 13.78 6.63 -15.06
CA LEU A 254 14.16 7.42 -13.91
C LEU A 254 14.08 6.58 -12.62
N LEU A 255 13.01 5.79 -12.44
CA LEU A 255 12.86 4.90 -11.29
C LEU A 255 14.00 3.88 -11.22
N SER A 256 14.35 3.27 -12.36
CA SER A 256 15.45 2.31 -12.46
C SER A 256 16.81 2.94 -12.17
N GLU A 257 17.11 4.09 -12.76
CA GLU A 257 18.42 4.74 -12.66
C GLU A 257 18.67 5.35 -11.28
N ARG A 258 17.65 6.00 -10.71
CA ARG A 258 17.80 6.74 -9.44
C ARG A 258 17.57 5.86 -8.20
N PHE A 259 16.63 4.94 -8.27
CA PHE A 259 16.16 4.19 -7.10
C PHE A 259 16.37 2.67 -7.20
N GLY A 260 16.64 2.15 -8.41
CA GLY A 260 16.92 0.73 -8.62
C GLY A 260 18.08 0.21 -7.77
N GLY A 261 17.92 -0.97 -7.17
CA GLY A 261 18.89 -1.55 -6.24
C GLY A 261 18.91 -0.93 -4.84
N ARG A 262 18.04 0.07 -4.58
CA ARG A 262 17.95 0.79 -3.30
C ARG A 262 16.61 0.59 -2.60
N ILE A 263 15.55 0.34 -3.37
CA ILE A 263 14.21 0.04 -2.88
C ILE A 263 13.58 -1.03 -3.78
N CYS A 264 12.72 -1.87 -3.22
CA CYS A 264 11.95 -2.82 -3.98
C CYS A 264 10.64 -2.18 -4.47
N PHE A 265 10.30 -2.39 -5.75
CA PHE A 265 9.06 -1.91 -6.36
C PHE A 265 8.02 -3.03 -6.38
N PHE A 266 6.78 -2.72 -6.05
CA PHE A 266 5.67 -3.67 -6.04
C PHE A 266 4.52 -3.12 -6.88
N CYS A 267 4.45 -3.50 -8.16
CA CYS A 267 3.59 -2.84 -9.15
C CYS A 267 2.84 -3.84 -10.03
N PRO A 268 1.61 -3.47 -10.50
CA PRO A 268 1.02 -4.04 -11.71
C PRO A 268 1.67 -3.42 -12.96
N THR A 269 1.21 -3.74 -14.16
CA THR A 269 1.37 -2.82 -15.29
C THR A 269 0.53 -1.58 -15.02
N ASP A 270 1.03 -0.41 -15.43
CA ASP A 270 0.41 0.88 -15.11
C ASP A 270 -1.09 0.91 -15.42
N ILE A 271 -1.89 1.37 -14.45
CA ILE A 271 -3.35 1.34 -14.52
C ILE A 271 -3.94 2.46 -15.37
N GLN A 272 -3.20 3.53 -15.64
CA GLN A 272 -3.68 4.71 -16.38
C GLN A 272 -3.24 4.72 -17.84
N THR A 273 -2.08 4.12 -18.13
CA THR A 273 -1.45 4.19 -19.47
C THR A 273 -1.41 2.85 -20.18
N THR A 274 -1.48 1.74 -19.44
CA THR A 274 -1.25 0.40 -20.00
C THR A 274 -2.47 -0.52 -19.84
N LEU A 275 -2.84 -0.84 -18.59
CA LEU A 275 -3.85 -1.87 -18.33
C LEU A 275 -5.25 -1.47 -18.83
N ILE A 276 -5.60 -0.19 -18.69
CA ILE A 276 -6.86 0.39 -19.14
C ILE A 276 -7.09 0.28 -20.65
N ASN A 277 -6.01 0.23 -21.45
CA ASN A 277 -6.12 0.17 -22.92
C ASN A 277 -6.61 -1.19 -23.43
N ASN A 278 -6.54 -2.23 -22.60
CA ASN A 278 -6.90 -3.61 -22.97
C ASN A 278 -6.14 -4.13 -24.22
N ASP A 279 -4.95 -3.58 -24.48
CA ASP A 279 -4.06 -3.99 -25.57
C ASP A 279 -3.05 -5.02 -25.04
N LYS A 280 -3.15 -6.26 -25.53
CA LYS A 280 -2.33 -7.38 -25.07
C LYS A 280 -0.83 -7.17 -25.33
N GLU A 281 -0.48 -6.65 -26.49
CA GLU A 281 0.92 -6.43 -26.87
C GLU A 281 1.54 -5.35 -25.97
N LEU A 282 0.81 -4.27 -25.71
CA LEU A 282 1.23 -3.20 -24.82
C LEU A 282 1.39 -3.69 -23.39
N ILE A 283 0.44 -4.47 -22.88
CA ILE A 283 0.47 -5.03 -21.52
C ILE A 283 1.66 -5.99 -21.36
N GLU A 284 1.87 -6.90 -22.33
CA GLU A 284 3.00 -7.84 -22.31
C GLU A 284 4.34 -7.11 -22.36
N ALA A 285 4.48 -6.12 -23.24
CA ALA A 285 5.69 -5.31 -23.37
C ALA A 285 5.99 -4.55 -22.08
N LYS A 286 4.98 -3.95 -21.45
CA LYS A 286 5.14 -3.21 -20.19
C LYS A 286 5.54 -4.14 -19.03
N ALA A 287 4.91 -5.28 -18.89
CA ALA A 287 5.27 -6.25 -17.85
C ALA A 287 6.74 -6.69 -17.99
N LYS A 288 7.20 -6.94 -19.23
CA LYS A 288 8.59 -7.26 -19.52
C LYS A 288 9.52 -6.08 -19.17
N GLU A 289 9.17 -4.86 -19.57
CA GLU A 289 9.94 -3.65 -19.26
C GLU A 289 10.15 -3.47 -17.75
N LEU A 290 9.09 -3.62 -16.95
CA LEU A 290 9.16 -3.51 -15.49
C LEU A 290 10.17 -4.50 -14.89
N ILE A 291 10.11 -5.77 -15.32
CA ILE A 291 11.03 -6.80 -14.85
C ILE A 291 12.48 -6.49 -15.27
N GLU A 292 12.70 -6.12 -16.54
CA GLU A 292 14.04 -5.88 -17.08
C GLU A 292 14.68 -4.61 -16.49
N LYS A 293 13.90 -3.59 -16.17
CA LYS A 293 14.42 -2.32 -15.65
C LYS A 293 14.46 -2.28 -14.12
N LEU A 294 13.41 -2.70 -13.44
CA LEU A 294 13.31 -2.62 -11.98
C LEU A 294 13.81 -3.89 -11.28
N GLY A 295 13.71 -5.06 -11.93
CA GLY A 295 14.12 -6.35 -11.38
C GLY A 295 15.60 -6.73 -11.61
N LYS A 296 16.35 -5.99 -12.43
CA LYS A 296 17.73 -6.33 -12.83
C LYS A 296 18.79 -6.30 -11.72
N PHE A 297 18.46 -5.81 -10.55
CA PHE A 297 19.38 -5.59 -9.43
C PHE A 297 19.49 -6.81 -8.48
N LYS A 298 19.39 -8.02 -8.98
CA LYS A 298 19.28 -9.27 -8.21
C LYS A 298 18.04 -9.32 -7.32
N GLY A 299 16.92 -8.83 -7.82
CA GLY A 299 15.67 -8.59 -7.12
C GLY A 299 15.21 -7.14 -7.31
N GLY A 300 14.46 -6.61 -6.37
CA GLY A 300 13.99 -5.22 -6.40
C GLY A 300 12.68 -5.00 -7.15
N PHE A 301 12.05 -6.07 -7.64
CA PHE A 301 10.72 -6.01 -8.25
C PHE A 301 9.84 -7.18 -7.81
N MET A 302 8.60 -6.88 -7.52
CA MET A 302 7.51 -7.83 -7.25
C MET A 302 6.30 -7.40 -8.07
N ALA A 303 5.55 -8.38 -8.59
CA ALA A 303 4.40 -8.14 -9.44
C ALA A 303 3.09 -8.33 -8.67
N LYS A 304 2.07 -7.53 -9.01
CA LYS A 304 0.73 -7.65 -8.43
C LYS A 304 -0.37 -7.41 -9.46
N THR A 305 -1.59 -7.78 -9.13
CA THR A 305 -2.78 -7.28 -9.81
C THR A 305 -3.29 -6.01 -9.15
N TYR A 306 -4.00 -5.16 -9.92
CA TYR A 306 -4.77 -4.06 -9.34
C TYR A 306 -6.04 -4.62 -8.67
N PRO A 307 -6.40 -4.18 -7.45
CA PRO A 307 -7.46 -4.85 -6.67
C PRO A 307 -8.85 -4.79 -7.30
N GLN A 308 -9.15 -3.72 -8.02
CA GLN A 308 -10.47 -3.47 -8.62
C GLN A 308 -10.34 -3.11 -10.11
N PRO A 309 -10.02 -4.09 -10.97
CA PRO A 309 -9.72 -3.83 -12.38
C PRO A 309 -10.91 -3.22 -13.15
N THR A 310 -12.15 -3.47 -12.74
CA THR A 310 -13.35 -2.88 -13.35
C THR A 310 -13.45 -1.37 -13.15
N ASP A 311 -12.94 -0.83 -12.04
CA ASP A 311 -12.96 0.61 -11.75
C ASP A 311 -12.15 1.42 -12.77
N ILE A 312 -11.16 0.78 -13.38
CA ILE A 312 -10.34 1.36 -14.44
C ILE A 312 -10.71 0.84 -15.84
N GLY A 313 -11.80 0.08 -15.98
CA GLY A 313 -12.23 -0.49 -17.26
C GLY A 313 -11.33 -1.60 -17.81
N ALA A 314 -10.48 -2.21 -16.98
CA ALA A 314 -9.68 -3.37 -17.40
C ALA A 314 -10.52 -4.63 -17.47
N THR A 315 -10.30 -5.42 -18.52
CA THR A 315 -11.01 -6.71 -18.72
C THR A 315 -10.27 -7.86 -18.03
N GLU A 316 -11.01 -8.97 -17.79
CA GLU A 316 -10.38 -10.20 -17.29
C GLU A 316 -9.24 -10.68 -18.19
N GLU A 317 -9.40 -10.54 -19.51
CA GLU A 317 -8.39 -10.94 -20.50
C GLU A 317 -7.11 -10.09 -20.40
N SER A 318 -7.24 -8.80 -20.14
CA SER A 318 -6.11 -7.88 -19.92
C SER A 318 -5.34 -8.24 -18.64
N VAL A 319 -6.07 -8.57 -17.56
CA VAL A 319 -5.44 -9.02 -16.31
C VAL A 319 -4.77 -10.37 -16.49
N LYS A 320 -5.37 -11.32 -17.25
CA LYS A 320 -4.72 -12.59 -17.61
C LYS A 320 -3.42 -12.36 -18.37
N THR A 321 -3.46 -11.52 -19.40
CA THR A 321 -2.26 -11.19 -20.21
C THR A 321 -1.14 -10.62 -19.32
N MET A 322 -1.46 -9.75 -18.40
CA MET A 322 -0.49 -9.20 -17.43
C MET A 322 0.11 -10.30 -16.54
N CYS A 323 -0.72 -11.16 -15.96
CA CYS A 323 -0.25 -12.24 -15.09
C CYS A 323 0.65 -13.24 -15.87
N GLU A 324 0.22 -13.63 -17.06
CA GLU A 324 1.00 -14.52 -17.96
C GLU A 324 2.35 -13.91 -18.33
N ALA A 325 2.38 -12.61 -18.64
CA ALA A 325 3.62 -11.91 -18.96
C ALA A 325 4.56 -11.85 -17.74
N PHE A 326 4.07 -11.55 -16.55
CA PHE A 326 4.89 -11.57 -15.34
C PHE A 326 5.46 -12.96 -15.04
N ILE A 327 4.70 -14.03 -15.24
CA ILE A 327 5.18 -15.41 -15.08
C ILE A 327 6.20 -15.77 -16.16
N LYS A 328 5.94 -15.39 -17.41
CA LYS A 328 6.79 -15.71 -18.58
C LYS A 328 8.16 -15.06 -18.48
N TYR A 329 8.21 -13.78 -18.14
CA TYR A 329 9.44 -12.98 -18.10
C TYR A 329 10.08 -12.90 -16.72
N GLY A 330 9.34 -13.26 -15.65
CA GLY A 330 9.77 -13.11 -14.26
C GLY A 330 10.74 -14.18 -13.75
N ARG A 331 11.25 -15.07 -14.59
CA ARG A 331 12.29 -16.04 -14.17
C ARG A 331 13.66 -15.38 -14.27
N TYR A 332 14.34 -15.29 -13.14
CA TYR A 332 15.76 -14.90 -13.11
C TYR A 332 16.62 -16.13 -13.43
N PHE A 333 17.62 -15.97 -14.25
CA PHE A 333 18.58 -17.02 -14.64
C PHE A 333 19.74 -17.07 -13.68
#